data_e82354dde4d22281131b4d3129783cea
#
_entry.id   e82354dde4d22281131b4d3129783cea
#
_cell.length_a   1.000
_cell.length_b   1.000
_cell.length_c   1.000
_cell.angle_alpha   90.00
_cell.angle_beta   90.00
_cell.angle_gamma   90.00
#
_symmetry.space_group_name_H-M   'P 1'
#
loop_
_entity.id
_entity.type
_entity.pdbx_description
1 polymer ?
#
loop_
_entity_poly.entity_id
_entity_poly.type
_entity_poly.pdbx_seq_one_letter_code
_entity_poly.pdbx_strand_id
1 'polypeptide(L)'
;MTDAAPRRIVEAMCRSIHNLHNFEPAATNDEVHAAALQYVRKIAGTTKPSKANQEAFDRAVHEIAHITGHLLEDLVAHTPPKNREEEAEKKRARAIASGRYAAA
;
A
#
# COMPACT_ATOMS: atom_id res chain seq x y z
N MET A 1 -25.49 -5.37 0.02
CA MET A 1 -24.96 -4.96 0.01
C MET A 1 -24.40 -4.53 -0.50
N THR A 2 -24.20 -4.21 -0.67
CA THR A 2 -23.77 -3.73 -1.12
C THR A 2 -22.80 -3.27 -1.09
N ASP A 3 -22.16 -3.21 -1.41
CA ASP A 3 -21.31 -2.72 -1.44
C ASP A 3 -21.04 -1.66 -1.71
N ALA A 4 -20.75 -1.42 -1.39
CA ALA A 4 -20.88 -0.24 -1.43
C ALA A 4 -19.92 0.71 -2.02
N ALA A 5 -18.69 0.82 -1.72
CA ALA A 5 -17.77 1.73 -2.37
C ALA A 5 -17.53 1.29 -3.80
N PRO A 6 -17.55 2.22 -4.77
CA PRO A 6 -17.10 1.89 -6.11
C PRO A 6 -15.68 1.32 -6.07
N ARG A 7 -15.41 0.39 -6.98
CA ARG A 7 -14.12 -0.29 -7.01
C ARG A 7 -12.96 0.70 -7.07
N ARG A 8 -13.06 1.74 -7.87
CA ARG A 8 -11.97 2.70 -8.00
C ARG A 8 -11.68 3.47 -6.72
N ILE A 9 -12.70 3.66 -5.86
CA ILE A 9 -12.48 4.29 -4.56
C ILE A 9 -11.70 3.34 -3.66
N VAL A 10 -12.06 2.07 -3.67
CA VAL A 10 -11.34 1.06 -2.90
C VAL A 10 -9.90 0.96 -3.37
N GLU A 11 -9.67 0.98 -4.67
CA GLU A 11 -8.31 0.93 -5.21
C GLU A 11 -7.51 2.16 -4.81
N ALA A 12 -8.12 3.34 -4.83
CA ALA A 12 -7.44 4.57 -4.41
C ALA A 12 -7.08 4.51 -2.93
N MET A 13 -7.98 3.95 -2.10
CA MET A 13 -7.74 3.83 -0.66
C MET A 13 -6.65 2.83 -0.32
N CYS A 14 -6.37 1.88 -1.21
CA CYS A 14 -5.39 0.82 -0.98
C CYS A 14 -4.13 0.96 -1.81
N ARG A 15 -3.95 2.08 -2.50
CA ARG A 15 -2.84 2.21 -3.45
C ARG A 15 -1.45 2.16 -2.82
N SER A 16 -1.33 2.47 -1.52
CA SER A 16 -0.05 2.40 -0.83
C SER A 16 0.18 1.06 -0.17
N ILE A 17 -0.86 0.24 -0.05
CA ILE A 17 -0.76 -1.09 0.53
C ILE A 17 -0.75 -2.09 -0.60
N HIS A 18 0.46 -2.44 -1.03
CA HIS A 18 0.66 -3.39 -2.12
C HIS A 18 1.97 -4.12 -1.86
N ASN A 19 2.27 -5.08 -2.68
CA ASN A 19 3.47 -5.88 -2.52
C ASN A 19 4.72 -5.00 -2.67
N LEU A 20 5.56 -5.00 -1.64
CA LEU A 20 6.82 -4.25 -1.62
C LEU A 20 8.04 -5.17 -1.56
N HIS A 21 7.81 -6.49 -1.48
CA HIS A 21 8.90 -7.45 -1.32
C HIS A 21 9.50 -7.83 -2.67
N ASN A 22 10.83 -7.93 -2.68
CA ASN A 22 11.58 -8.48 -3.81
C ASN A 22 11.41 -7.67 -5.11
N PHE A 23 11.60 -6.36 -4.98
CA PHE A 23 11.59 -5.44 -6.13
C PHE A 23 12.97 -4.81 -6.31
N GLU A 24 13.25 -4.44 -7.53
CA GLU A 24 14.45 -3.69 -7.88
C GLU A 24 13.99 -2.42 -8.62
N PRO A 25 14.28 -1.24 -8.12
CA PRO A 25 14.95 -0.96 -6.83
C PRO A 25 14.10 -1.36 -5.63
N ALA A 26 14.76 -1.56 -4.50
CA ALA A 26 14.11 -1.99 -3.27
C ALA A 26 13.12 -0.94 -2.75
N ALA A 27 12.18 -1.40 -1.94
CA ALA A 27 11.21 -0.49 -1.31
C ALA A 27 11.92 0.51 -0.42
N THR A 28 11.44 1.75 -0.45
CA THR A 28 11.99 2.82 0.36
C THR A 28 11.27 2.91 1.69
N ASN A 29 11.89 3.60 2.66
CA ASN A 29 11.23 3.88 3.93
C ASN A 29 9.96 4.70 3.74
N ASP A 30 9.95 5.58 2.74
CA ASP A 30 8.76 6.37 2.44
C ASP A 30 7.60 5.51 1.97
N GLU A 31 7.87 4.48 1.19
CA GLU A 31 6.84 3.55 0.75
C GLU A 31 6.27 2.75 1.91
N VAL A 32 7.14 2.32 2.81
CA VAL A 32 6.72 1.58 4.01
C VAL A 32 5.88 2.48 4.91
N HIS A 33 6.33 3.71 5.11
CA HIS A 33 5.59 4.68 5.93
C HIS A 33 4.22 4.99 5.33
N ALA A 34 4.16 5.18 4.01
CA ALA A 34 2.89 5.45 3.33
C ALA A 34 1.90 4.31 3.51
N ALA A 35 2.37 3.07 3.46
CA ALA A 35 1.51 1.91 3.68
C ALA A 35 1.01 1.87 5.12
N ALA A 36 1.88 2.13 6.09
CA ALA A 36 1.51 2.16 7.50
C ALA A 36 0.47 3.25 7.77
N LEU A 37 0.69 4.43 7.22
CA LEU A 37 -0.23 5.55 7.38
C LEU A 37 -1.60 5.23 6.79
N GLN A 38 -1.63 4.63 5.62
CA GLN A 38 -2.89 4.27 4.98
C GLN A 38 -3.64 3.24 5.82
N TYR A 39 -2.94 2.25 6.34
CA TYR A 39 -3.54 1.23 7.21
C TYR A 39 -4.19 1.89 8.44
N VAL A 40 -3.44 2.76 9.12
CA VAL A 40 -3.94 3.40 10.33
C VAL A 40 -5.15 4.29 10.04
N ARG A 41 -5.10 5.05 8.94
CA ARG A 41 -6.23 5.89 8.54
C ARG A 41 -7.48 5.05 8.28
N LYS A 42 -7.32 3.92 7.64
CA LYS A 42 -8.44 3.03 7.34
C LYS A 42 -9.05 2.45 8.61
N ILE A 43 -8.20 1.97 9.51
CA ILE A 43 -8.67 1.34 10.75
C ILE A 43 -9.28 2.38 11.70
N ALA A 44 -8.65 3.55 11.79
CA ALA A 44 -9.13 4.61 12.66
C ALA A 44 -10.38 5.33 12.11
N GLY A 45 -10.61 5.19 10.81
CA GLY A 45 -11.74 5.85 10.18
C GLY A 45 -11.57 7.34 9.98
N THR A 46 -10.34 7.84 10.02
CA THR A 46 -10.06 9.24 9.84
C THR A 46 -8.71 9.44 9.17
N THR A 47 -8.61 10.47 8.34
CA THR A 47 -7.34 10.84 7.72
C THR A 47 -6.53 11.78 8.61
N LYS A 48 -7.20 12.46 9.53
CA LYS A 48 -6.57 13.43 10.40
C LYS A 48 -7.17 13.29 11.79
N PRO A 49 -6.42 12.74 12.74
CA PRO A 49 -6.96 12.50 14.08
C PRO A 49 -7.20 13.80 14.84
N SER A 50 -8.10 13.73 15.82
CA SER A 50 -8.29 14.83 16.74
C SER A 50 -7.01 15.02 17.57
N LYS A 51 -6.90 16.19 18.19
CA LYS A 51 -5.76 16.49 19.03
C LYS A 51 -5.57 15.47 20.15
N ALA A 52 -6.66 15.00 20.73
CA ALA A 52 -6.62 14.00 21.79
C ALA A 52 -6.07 12.65 21.32
N ASN A 53 -6.22 12.34 20.04
CA ASN A 53 -5.80 11.06 19.49
C ASN A 53 -4.53 11.13 18.64
N GLN A 54 -3.95 12.33 18.52
CA GLN A 54 -2.78 12.52 17.64
C GLN A 54 -1.61 11.65 18.05
N GLU A 55 -1.30 11.58 19.33
CA GLU A 55 -0.16 10.83 19.81
C GLU A 55 -0.32 9.33 19.56
N ALA A 56 -1.50 8.78 19.86
CA ALA A 56 -1.77 7.36 19.64
C ALA A 56 -1.71 7.03 18.15
N PHE A 57 -2.24 7.92 17.32
CA PHE A 57 -2.24 7.75 15.87
C PHE A 57 -0.82 7.72 15.33
N ASP A 58 -0.01 8.71 15.72
CA ASP A 58 1.36 8.81 15.22
C ASP A 58 2.22 7.65 15.70
N ARG A 59 2.02 7.21 16.93
CA ARG A 59 2.75 6.07 17.47
C ARG A 59 2.42 4.80 16.70
N ALA A 60 1.14 4.60 16.39
CA ALA A 60 0.73 3.43 15.63
C ALA A 60 1.37 3.42 14.23
N VAL A 61 1.37 4.57 13.56
CA VAL A 61 2.01 4.67 12.24
C VAL A 61 3.50 4.33 12.35
N HIS A 62 4.16 4.88 13.33
CA HIS A 62 5.59 4.66 13.53
C HIS A 62 5.89 3.18 13.80
N GLU A 63 5.15 2.57 14.71
CA GLU A 63 5.38 1.18 15.08
C GLU A 63 5.08 0.22 13.93
N ILE A 64 4.00 0.46 13.20
CA ILE A 64 3.64 -0.39 12.07
C ILE A 64 4.68 -0.26 10.97
N ALA A 65 5.14 0.95 10.69
CA ALA A 65 6.19 1.18 9.69
C ALA A 65 7.48 0.48 10.09
N HIS A 66 7.84 0.54 11.37
CA HIS A 66 9.05 -0.08 11.89
C HIS A 66 9.02 -1.60 11.72
N ILE A 67 7.93 -2.22 12.13
CA ILE A 67 7.78 -3.68 12.02
C ILE A 67 7.75 -4.09 10.54
N THR A 68 7.06 -3.33 9.72
CA THR A 68 6.96 -3.63 8.29
C THR A 68 8.33 -3.56 7.61
N GLY A 69 9.13 -2.56 7.96
CA GLY A 69 10.49 -2.44 7.45
C GLY A 69 11.34 -3.65 7.82
N HIS A 70 11.23 -4.10 9.07
CA HIS A 70 11.96 -5.29 9.51
C HIS A 70 11.50 -6.54 8.77
N LEU A 71 10.19 -6.68 8.57
CA LEU A 71 9.66 -7.80 7.80
C LEU A 71 10.30 -7.87 6.43
N LEU A 72 10.35 -6.73 5.74
CA LEU A 72 10.90 -6.69 4.38
C LEU A 72 12.40 -7.02 4.36
N GLU A 73 13.13 -6.64 5.39
CA GLU A 73 14.55 -6.98 5.53
C GLU A 73 14.75 -8.46 5.80
N ASP A 74 13.85 -9.06 6.55
CA ASP A 74 14.01 -10.45 7.01
C ASP A 74 13.47 -11.48 6.03
N LEU A 75 12.60 -11.08 5.12
CA LEU A 75 12.06 -12.01 4.13
C LEU A 75 13.14 -12.43 3.15
N VAL A 76 13.22 -13.73 2.89
CA VAL A 76 14.17 -14.30 1.95
C VAL A 76 13.46 -14.58 0.64
N ALA A 77 14.02 -14.05 -0.45
CA ALA A 77 13.46 -14.27 -1.77
C ALA A 77 14.12 -15.48 -2.44
N HIS A 78 13.31 -16.29 -3.10
CA HIS A 78 13.79 -17.45 -3.85
C HIS A 78 13.79 -17.22 -5.35
N THR A 79 13.36 -16.05 -5.79
CA THR A 79 13.29 -15.66 -7.20
C THR A 79 14.05 -14.35 -7.39
N PRO A 80 14.46 -14.04 -8.62
CA PRO A 80 15.11 -12.75 -8.89
C PRO A 80 14.17 -11.60 -8.57
N PRO A 81 14.74 -10.43 -8.20
CA PRO A 81 13.91 -9.25 -7.94
C PRO A 81 13.09 -8.88 -9.16
N LYS A 82 11.88 -8.41 -8.91
CA LYS A 82 10.99 -7.95 -9.97
C LYS A 82 11.34 -6.52 -10.35
N ASN A 83 11.25 -6.23 -11.64
CA ASN A 83 11.44 -4.88 -12.12
C ASN A 83 10.14 -4.10 -11.90
N ARG A 84 10.24 -2.95 -11.25
CA ARG A 84 9.05 -2.16 -10.90
C ARG A 84 8.27 -1.70 -12.11
N GLU A 85 8.98 -1.26 -13.15
CA GLU A 85 8.30 -0.79 -14.36
C GLU A 85 7.59 -1.91 -15.08
N GLU A 86 8.23 -3.07 -15.18
CA GLU A 86 7.62 -4.23 -15.82
C GLU A 86 6.38 -4.70 -15.05
N GLU A 87 6.46 -4.71 -13.71
CA GLU A 87 5.32 -5.12 -12.90
C GLU A 87 4.18 -4.12 -13.01
N ALA A 88 4.49 -2.82 -13.07
CA ALA A 88 3.48 -1.80 -13.26
C ALA A 88 2.79 -1.94 -14.62
N GLU A 89 3.56 -2.27 -15.66
CA GLU A 89 3.00 -2.50 -16.98
C GLU A 89 2.10 -3.72 -17.01
N LYS A 90 2.53 -4.81 -16.39
CA LYS A 90 1.71 -6.01 -16.29
C LYS A 90 0.41 -5.74 -15.56
N LYS A 91 0.48 -5.01 -14.47
CA LYS A 91 -0.70 -4.64 -13.70
C LYS A 91 -1.66 -3.81 -14.54
N ARG A 92 -1.12 -2.83 -15.26
CA ARG A 92 -1.91 -1.98 -16.14
C ARG A 92 -2.58 -2.78 -17.25
N ALA A 93 -1.82 -3.68 -17.86
CA ALA A 93 -2.34 -4.53 -18.93
C ALA A 93 -3.46 -5.42 -18.42
N ARG A 94 -3.30 -6.01 -17.24
CA ARG A 94 -4.34 -6.83 -16.63
C ARG A 94 -5.60 -6.02 -16.34
N ALA A 95 -5.43 -4.80 -15.87
CA ALA A 95 -6.57 -3.92 -15.58
C ALA A 95 -7.32 -3.56 -16.85
N ILE A 96 -6.59 -3.27 -17.92
CA ILE A 96 -7.21 -2.97 -19.23
C ILE A 96 -7.93 -4.21 -19.75
N ALA A 97 -7.28 -5.36 -19.70
CA ALA A 97 -7.86 -6.61 -20.20
C ALA A 97 -9.13 -6.99 -19.42
N SER A 98 -9.19 -6.64 -18.15
CA SER A 98 -10.35 -6.92 -17.32
C SER A 98 -11.47 -5.89 -17.46
N GLY A 99 -11.24 -4.84 -18.24
CA GLY A 99 -12.23 -3.78 -18.44
C GLY A 99 -12.34 -2.79 -17.29
N ARG A 100 -11.38 -2.79 -16.38
CA ARG A 100 -11.41 -1.87 -15.24
C ARG A 100 -11.19 -0.41 -15.63
N TYR A 101 -10.43 -0.21 -16.70
CA TYR A 101 -10.20 1.14 -17.20
C TYR A 101 -10.90 1.28 -18.53
N ALA A 102 -11.64 2.36 -18.68
CA ALA A 102 -12.22 2.68 -19.97
C ALA A 102 -11.06 2.91 -20.94
N ALA A 103 -11.20 2.36 -22.14
CA ALA A 103 -10.26 2.67 -23.19
C ALA A 103 -10.42 4.15 -23.49
N ALA A 104 -9.38 4.90 -23.25
CA ALA A 104 -9.46 6.34 -23.47
C ALA A 104 -9.60 6.65 -24.95
#